data_d420826e24bf8e9577926d1e3610f1c9
#
_entry.id   d420826e24bf8e9577926d1e3610f1c9
#
_cell.length_a   1.000
_cell.length_b   1.000
_cell.length_c   1.000
_cell.angle_alpha   90.00
_cell.angle_beta   90.00
_cell.angle_gamma   90.00
#
_symmetry.space_group_name_H-M   'P 1'
#
loop_
_entity.id
_entity.type
_entity.pdbx_description
1 polymer ?
#
loop_
_entity_poly.entity_id
_entity_poly.type
_entity_poly.pdbx_seq_one_letter_code
_entity_poly.pdbx_strand_id
1 'polypeptide(L)'
;MRFGLLGTGHWAAETQGAALAAHPEAELVGVWGRDPAKARALAERYGIRAYDRPDELIADVEAVAVALPPDIQSDLALRAARAGRHLLLDKPLAFTTEDADRVLDAVEERGLASVVFFTRRFAQPVEDFLTRAAADGGWDGGRATAFASIFRPGNPYGGSPWRRERGGLWDVGPHALSVLLPVLGPVAEVTAVGGPRGAAHVLLRHRSGAVGTLALTLDARPAAVAHSCDFYGEQGVAAVPDAGISPVEAFTAATDRLLRAARTGTGYPCDVRFGREVVAILEAADASRRLGRTVAPR
;
A
#
# COMPACT_ATOMS: atom_id res chain seq x y z
N MET A 1 -18.91 -5.80 11.25
CA MET A 1 -18.93 -4.87 10.06
C MET A 1 -19.00 -5.70 8.79
N ARG A 2 -19.90 -5.32 7.88
CA ARG A 2 -20.11 -6.02 6.60
C ARG A 2 -19.14 -5.50 5.55
N PHE A 3 -18.35 -6.40 4.96
CA PHE A 3 -17.33 -6.09 3.95
C PHE A 3 -17.69 -6.60 2.57
N GLY A 4 -17.40 -5.78 1.56
CA GLY A 4 -17.37 -6.19 0.15
C GLY A 4 -15.93 -6.28 -0.35
N LEU A 5 -15.59 -7.36 -1.06
CA LEU A 5 -14.27 -7.53 -1.69
C LEU A 5 -14.32 -7.11 -3.16
N LEU A 6 -13.57 -6.09 -3.52
CA LEU A 6 -13.41 -5.62 -4.89
C LEU A 6 -12.08 -6.13 -5.46
N GLY A 7 -12.17 -7.22 -6.24
CA GLY A 7 -11.03 -7.91 -6.83
C GLY A 7 -11.14 -9.43 -6.74
N THR A 8 -10.58 -10.14 -7.73
CA THR A 8 -10.62 -11.61 -7.84
C THR A 8 -9.26 -12.21 -8.21
N GLY A 9 -8.19 -11.40 -8.11
CA GLY A 9 -6.84 -11.88 -8.35
C GLY A 9 -6.30 -12.71 -7.19
N HIS A 10 -5.08 -13.24 -7.35
CA HIS A 10 -4.42 -14.06 -6.33
C HIS A 10 -4.39 -13.36 -4.95
N TRP A 11 -4.04 -12.08 -4.91
CA TRP A 11 -3.97 -11.30 -3.67
C TRP A 11 -5.35 -11.14 -2.99
N ALA A 12 -6.40 -10.90 -3.79
CA ALA A 12 -7.77 -10.86 -3.29
C ALA A 12 -8.19 -12.20 -2.71
N ALA A 13 -7.88 -13.30 -3.41
CA ALA A 13 -8.29 -14.64 -3.00
C ALA A 13 -7.48 -15.15 -1.79
N GLU A 14 -6.15 -15.10 -1.86
CA GLU A 14 -5.29 -15.79 -0.88
C GLU A 14 -4.93 -14.92 0.34
N THR A 15 -5.14 -13.61 0.27
CA THR A 15 -4.81 -12.69 1.37
C THR A 15 -6.05 -12.00 1.91
N GLN A 16 -6.68 -11.11 1.13
CA GLN A 16 -7.76 -10.28 1.65
C GLN A 16 -9.02 -11.08 1.96
N GLY A 17 -9.45 -11.94 1.03
CA GLY A 17 -10.63 -12.82 1.22
C GLY A 17 -10.42 -13.80 2.35
N ALA A 18 -9.24 -14.42 2.43
CA ALA A 18 -8.91 -15.36 3.51
C ALA A 18 -8.94 -14.69 4.89
N ALA A 19 -8.34 -13.49 5.02
CA ALA A 19 -8.33 -12.75 6.27
C ALA A 19 -9.75 -12.31 6.68
N LEU A 20 -10.54 -11.73 5.77
CA LEU A 20 -11.89 -11.26 6.07
C LEU A 20 -12.84 -12.40 6.41
N ALA A 21 -12.77 -13.53 5.68
CA ALA A 21 -13.63 -14.69 5.93
C ALA A 21 -13.36 -15.37 7.28
N ALA A 22 -12.12 -15.29 7.78
CA ALA A 22 -11.73 -15.84 9.09
C ALA A 22 -11.85 -14.85 10.25
N HIS A 23 -12.13 -13.57 9.99
CA HIS A 23 -12.09 -12.52 11.01
C HIS A 23 -13.36 -12.55 11.89
N PRO A 24 -13.24 -12.53 13.21
CA PRO A 24 -14.40 -12.67 14.11
C PRO A 24 -15.38 -11.50 14.08
N GLU A 25 -14.92 -10.29 13.75
CA GLU A 25 -15.75 -9.07 13.75
C GLU A 25 -16.02 -8.52 12.33
N ALA A 26 -15.52 -9.18 11.28
CA ALA A 26 -15.81 -8.85 9.89
C ALA A 26 -16.71 -9.92 9.25
N GLU A 27 -17.71 -9.50 8.52
CA GLU A 27 -18.57 -10.36 7.72
C GLU A 27 -18.28 -10.09 6.24
N LEU A 28 -17.62 -11.04 5.56
CA LEU A 28 -17.42 -10.95 4.12
C LEU A 28 -18.73 -11.30 3.40
N VAL A 29 -19.42 -10.29 2.88
CA VAL A 29 -20.77 -10.44 2.30
C VAL A 29 -20.72 -10.84 0.84
N GLY A 30 -19.76 -10.33 0.08
CA GLY A 30 -19.73 -10.58 -1.34
C GLY A 30 -18.45 -10.11 -2.02
N VAL A 31 -18.37 -10.47 -3.28
CA VAL A 31 -17.22 -10.14 -4.14
C VAL A 31 -17.68 -9.61 -5.49
N TRP A 32 -16.93 -8.66 -6.00
CA TRP A 32 -17.00 -8.21 -7.39
C TRP A 32 -15.63 -8.28 -8.06
N GLY A 33 -15.61 -8.59 -9.34
CA GLY A 33 -14.41 -8.54 -10.18
C GLY A 33 -14.76 -8.36 -11.64
N ARG A 34 -13.80 -7.83 -12.43
CA ARG A 34 -13.96 -7.59 -13.88
C ARG A 34 -14.23 -8.87 -14.70
N ASP A 35 -13.84 -10.01 -14.16
CA ASP A 35 -14.12 -11.33 -14.73
C ASP A 35 -15.21 -12.00 -13.89
N PRO A 36 -16.46 -12.12 -14.43
CA PRO A 36 -17.58 -12.70 -13.67
C PRO A 36 -17.36 -14.18 -13.31
N ALA A 37 -16.61 -14.93 -14.12
CA ALA A 37 -16.34 -16.35 -13.81
C ALA A 37 -15.42 -16.46 -12.59
N LYS A 38 -14.38 -15.62 -12.51
CA LYS A 38 -13.52 -15.55 -11.32
C LYS A 38 -14.26 -15.05 -10.10
N ALA A 39 -15.18 -14.09 -10.25
CA ALA A 39 -16.00 -13.60 -9.16
C ALA A 39 -16.90 -14.71 -8.59
N ARG A 40 -17.56 -15.49 -9.44
CA ARG A 40 -18.37 -16.66 -9.02
C ARG A 40 -17.54 -17.74 -8.33
N ALA A 41 -16.38 -18.10 -8.89
CA ALA A 41 -15.50 -19.09 -8.28
C ALA A 41 -15.01 -18.65 -6.88
N LEU A 42 -14.67 -17.36 -6.72
CA LEU A 42 -14.26 -16.84 -5.43
C LEU A 42 -15.42 -16.75 -4.44
N ALA A 43 -16.61 -16.39 -4.91
CA ALA A 43 -17.83 -16.39 -4.12
C ALA A 43 -18.18 -17.78 -3.60
N GLU A 44 -18.10 -18.79 -4.45
CA GLU A 44 -18.31 -20.20 -4.07
C GLU A 44 -17.29 -20.65 -3.00
N ARG A 45 -16.01 -20.31 -3.18
CA ARG A 45 -14.94 -20.64 -2.21
C ARG A 45 -15.22 -20.13 -0.80
N TYR A 46 -15.79 -18.95 -0.68
CA TYR A 46 -16.05 -18.31 0.62
C TYR A 46 -17.52 -18.38 1.06
N GLY A 47 -18.42 -18.99 0.28
CA GLY A 47 -19.85 -19.08 0.62
C GLY A 47 -20.53 -17.71 0.62
N ILE A 48 -20.12 -16.79 -0.26
CA ILE A 48 -20.59 -15.41 -0.34
C ILE A 48 -21.25 -15.12 -1.70
N ARG A 49 -21.83 -13.94 -1.86
CA ARG A 49 -22.48 -13.53 -3.12
C ARG A 49 -21.47 -12.99 -4.13
N ALA A 50 -21.55 -13.40 -5.40
CA ALA A 50 -20.93 -12.72 -6.53
C ALA A 50 -21.86 -11.61 -7.04
N TYR A 51 -21.31 -10.41 -7.22
CA TYR A 51 -22.04 -9.25 -7.74
C TYR A 51 -21.63 -8.99 -9.19
N ASP A 52 -22.59 -8.63 -10.04
CA ASP A 52 -22.32 -8.27 -11.44
C ASP A 52 -21.84 -6.80 -11.57
N ARG A 53 -22.26 -5.95 -10.65
CA ARG A 53 -21.91 -4.53 -10.64
C ARG A 53 -21.29 -4.13 -9.30
N PRO A 54 -20.17 -3.38 -9.33
CA PRO A 54 -19.50 -2.97 -8.08
C PRO A 54 -20.38 -2.07 -7.21
N ASP A 55 -21.23 -1.23 -7.80
CA ASP A 55 -22.12 -0.33 -7.04
C ASP A 55 -23.17 -1.09 -6.22
N GLU A 56 -23.63 -2.24 -6.72
CA GLU A 56 -24.55 -3.09 -5.96
C GLU A 56 -23.87 -3.66 -4.72
N LEU A 57 -22.62 -4.12 -4.85
CA LEU A 57 -21.84 -4.58 -3.71
C LEU A 57 -21.57 -3.43 -2.73
N ILE A 58 -21.16 -2.25 -3.24
CA ILE A 58 -20.91 -1.06 -2.42
C ILE A 58 -22.17 -0.64 -1.66
N ALA A 59 -23.35 -0.75 -2.25
CA ALA A 59 -24.61 -0.41 -1.59
C ALA A 59 -24.95 -1.35 -0.42
N ASP A 60 -24.58 -2.62 -0.53
CA ASP A 60 -24.96 -3.69 0.41
C ASP A 60 -24.01 -3.83 1.62
N VAL A 61 -22.91 -3.06 1.70
CA VAL A 61 -21.87 -3.23 2.73
C VAL A 61 -21.62 -1.96 3.53
N GLU A 62 -20.87 -2.06 4.63
CA GLU A 62 -20.43 -0.94 5.45
C GLU A 62 -18.99 -0.52 5.12
N ALA A 63 -18.18 -1.46 4.61
CA ALA A 63 -16.80 -1.24 4.20
C ALA A 63 -16.46 -2.02 2.94
N VAL A 64 -15.48 -1.53 2.18
CA VAL A 64 -14.92 -2.24 1.03
C VAL A 64 -13.44 -2.55 1.26
N ALA A 65 -13.03 -3.77 0.90
CA ALA A 65 -11.64 -4.15 0.72
C ALA A 65 -11.32 -4.19 -0.78
N VAL A 66 -10.21 -3.58 -1.20
CA VAL A 66 -9.89 -3.45 -2.63
C VAL A 66 -8.54 -4.08 -2.94
N ALA A 67 -8.51 -5.01 -3.89
CA ALA A 67 -7.31 -5.69 -4.39
C ALA A 67 -7.25 -5.61 -5.92
N LEU A 68 -7.12 -4.41 -6.44
CA LEU A 68 -7.15 -4.09 -7.87
C LEU A 68 -5.94 -3.21 -8.26
N PRO A 69 -5.61 -3.08 -9.55
CA PRO A 69 -4.64 -2.08 -10.00
C PRO A 69 -5.01 -0.68 -9.51
N PRO A 70 -3.99 0.16 -9.18
CA PRO A 70 -4.20 1.45 -8.51
C PRO A 70 -5.15 2.43 -9.23
N ASP A 71 -5.17 2.42 -10.56
CA ASP A 71 -6.09 3.23 -11.38
C ASP A 71 -7.55 2.82 -11.20
N ILE A 72 -7.81 1.52 -11.14
CA ILE A 72 -9.16 0.97 -10.91
C ILE A 72 -9.53 1.10 -9.44
N GLN A 73 -8.56 0.89 -8.54
CA GLN A 73 -8.76 1.03 -7.11
C GLN A 73 -9.21 2.44 -6.74
N SER A 74 -8.53 3.48 -7.23
CA SER A 74 -8.86 4.87 -6.87
C SER A 74 -10.27 5.27 -7.29
N ASP A 75 -10.74 4.85 -8.48
CA ASP A 75 -12.12 5.08 -8.92
C ASP A 75 -13.14 4.39 -7.99
N LEU A 76 -12.95 3.10 -7.72
CA LEU A 76 -13.87 2.35 -6.88
C LEU A 76 -13.83 2.80 -5.41
N ALA A 77 -12.66 3.18 -4.89
CA ALA A 77 -12.50 3.76 -3.57
C ALA A 77 -13.26 5.10 -3.45
N LEU A 78 -13.17 5.96 -4.46
CA LEU A 78 -13.92 7.21 -4.52
C LEU A 78 -15.44 6.97 -4.53
N ARG A 79 -15.90 6.00 -5.33
CA ARG A 79 -17.34 5.63 -5.38
C ARG A 79 -17.80 5.08 -4.04
N ALA A 80 -17.03 4.23 -3.40
CA ALA A 80 -17.34 3.68 -2.08
C ALA A 80 -17.37 4.78 -1.00
N ALA A 81 -16.37 5.68 -0.99
CA ALA A 81 -16.34 6.82 -0.07
C ALA A 81 -17.57 7.73 -0.26
N ARG A 82 -17.92 8.06 -1.50
CA ARG A 82 -19.13 8.85 -1.81
C ARG A 82 -20.42 8.15 -1.39
N ALA A 83 -20.44 6.83 -1.36
CA ALA A 83 -21.55 6.04 -0.83
C ALA A 83 -21.53 5.90 0.71
N GLY A 84 -20.56 6.51 1.40
CA GLY A 84 -20.42 6.46 2.85
C GLY A 84 -19.83 5.16 3.38
N ARG A 85 -18.96 4.46 2.61
CA ARG A 85 -18.36 3.20 3.01
C ARG A 85 -16.95 3.41 3.51
N HIS A 86 -16.56 2.73 4.59
CA HIS A 86 -15.20 2.69 5.07
C HIS A 86 -14.27 1.96 4.09
N LEU A 87 -12.98 2.30 4.07
CA LEU A 87 -12.05 1.85 3.03
C LEU A 87 -10.88 1.06 3.59
N LEU A 88 -10.69 -0.17 3.11
CA LEU A 88 -9.49 -0.98 3.31
C LEU A 88 -8.83 -1.21 1.94
N LEU A 89 -7.83 -0.39 1.62
CA LEU A 89 -7.27 -0.28 0.28
C LEU A 89 -5.89 -0.91 0.18
N ASP A 90 -5.53 -1.42 -0.98
CA ASP A 90 -4.16 -1.85 -1.25
C ASP A 90 -3.25 -0.64 -1.58
N LYS A 91 -1.95 -0.86 -1.54
CA LYS A 91 -0.93 0.11 -1.97
C LYS A 91 -0.55 -0.12 -3.46
N PRO A 92 -0.14 0.92 -4.16
CA PRO A 92 -0.33 2.34 -3.84
C PRO A 92 -1.81 2.74 -3.97
N LEU A 93 -2.21 3.79 -3.28
CA LEU A 93 -3.59 4.27 -3.28
C LEU A 93 -4.11 4.59 -4.69
N ALA A 94 -3.30 5.25 -5.49
CA ALA A 94 -3.57 5.68 -6.85
C ALA A 94 -2.26 5.76 -7.66
N PHE A 95 -2.34 6.09 -8.96
CA PHE A 95 -1.16 6.42 -9.78
C PHE A 95 -0.90 7.92 -9.90
N THR A 96 -1.82 8.77 -9.49
CA THR A 96 -1.67 10.22 -9.50
C THR A 96 -2.08 10.82 -8.17
N THR A 97 -1.45 11.93 -7.83
CA THR A 97 -1.83 12.72 -6.65
C THR A 97 -3.26 13.23 -6.77
N GLU A 98 -3.70 13.63 -7.97
CA GLU A 98 -5.07 14.09 -8.24
C GLU A 98 -6.12 13.01 -7.90
N ASP A 99 -5.90 11.76 -8.31
CA ASP A 99 -6.79 10.66 -7.97
C ASP A 99 -6.80 10.36 -6.47
N ALA A 100 -5.62 10.44 -5.83
CA ALA A 100 -5.49 10.25 -4.40
C ALA A 100 -6.19 11.38 -3.62
N ASP A 101 -6.08 12.63 -4.07
CA ASP A 101 -6.77 13.79 -3.47
C ASP A 101 -8.29 13.62 -3.54
N ARG A 102 -8.84 13.18 -4.68
CA ARG A 102 -10.28 12.93 -4.80
C ARG A 102 -10.80 11.89 -3.80
N VAL A 103 -10.01 10.84 -3.53
CA VAL A 103 -10.37 9.82 -2.53
C VAL A 103 -10.25 10.40 -1.13
N LEU A 104 -9.18 11.15 -0.83
CA LEU A 104 -8.95 11.79 0.46
C LEU A 104 -10.10 12.76 0.79
N ASP A 105 -10.43 13.66 -0.12
CA ASP A 105 -11.50 14.64 0.07
C ASP A 105 -12.84 13.94 0.40
N ALA A 106 -13.20 12.89 -0.35
CA ALA A 106 -14.44 12.16 -0.12
C ALA A 106 -14.46 11.42 1.23
N VAL A 107 -13.31 10.92 1.71
CA VAL A 107 -13.17 10.29 3.02
C VAL A 107 -13.32 11.32 4.13
N GLU A 108 -12.69 12.49 3.99
CA GLU A 108 -12.74 13.58 4.97
C GLU A 108 -14.14 14.22 5.07
N GLU A 109 -14.75 14.54 3.93
CA GLU A 109 -16.11 15.11 3.86
C GLU A 109 -17.14 14.25 4.59
N ARG A 110 -16.92 12.94 4.62
CA ARG A 110 -17.85 11.98 5.21
C ARG A 110 -17.41 11.43 6.57
N GLY A 111 -16.26 11.81 7.06
CA GLY A 111 -15.71 11.32 8.33
C GLY A 111 -15.50 9.81 8.33
N LEU A 112 -15.05 9.23 7.21
CA LEU A 112 -14.90 7.79 7.06
C LEU A 112 -13.58 7.29 7.63
N ALA A 113 -13.59 6.08 8.18
CA ALA A 113 -12.36 5.37 8.49
C ALA A 113 -11.74 4.82 7.20
N SER A 114 -10.42 4.89 7.12
CA SER A 114 -9.67 4.33 6.00
C SER A 114 -8.34 3.74 6.46
N VAL A 115 -7.90 2.68 5.78
CA VAL A 115 -6.59 2.06 5.94
C VAL A 115 -6.05 1.73 4.55
N VAL A 116 -4.78 2.09 4.30
CA VAL A 116 -4.01 1.64 3.14
C VAL A 116 -3.04 0.56 3.59
N PHE A 117 -3.11 -0.60 2.97
CA PHE A 117 -2.43 -1.81 3.41
C PHE A 117 -0.95 -1.85 2.99
N PHE A 118 -0.10 -1.18 3.74
CA PHE A 118 1.35 -1.33 3.65
C PHE A 118 1.79 -2.53 4.51
N THR A 119 1.75 -3.72 3.99
CA THR A 119 1.85 -5.02 4.68
C THR A 119 2.74 -5.03 5.93
N ARG A 120 4.00 -4.58 5.82
CA ARG A 120 4.97 -4.59 6.95
C ARG A 120 4.56 -3.71 8.13
N ARG A 121 3.77 -2.65 7.89
CA ARG A 121 3.30 -1.71 8.91
C ARG A 121 2.29 -2.32 9.89
N PHE A 122 1.75 -3.49 9.56
CA PHE A 122 0.79 -4.21 10.40
C PHE A 122 1.42 -5.35 11.19
N ALA A 123 2.76 -5.47 11.14
CA ALA A 123 3.52 -6.37 11.99
C ALA A 123 3.97 -5.65 13.27
N GLN A 124 3.60 -6.18 14.44
CA GLN A 124 3.89 -5.54 15.73
C GLN A 124 5.38 -5.23 15.93
N PRO A 125 6.35 -6.12 15.59
CA PRO A 125 7.77 -5.79 15.73
C PRO A 125 8.20 -4.56 14.90
N VAL A 126 7.62 -4.38 13.72
CA VAL A 126 7.91 -3.22 12.85
C VAL A 126 7.26 -1.96 13.42
N GLU A 127 6.01 -2.04 13.87
CA GLU A 127 5.28 -0.91 14.48
C GLU A 127 6.00 -0.41 15.75
N ASP A 128 6.42 -1.32 16.62
CA ASP A 128 7.18 -0.99 17.85
C ASP A 128 8.55 -0.36 17.52
N PHE A 129 9.25 -0.91 16.52
CA PHE A 129 10.52 -0.36 16.07
C PHE A 129 10.35 1.08 15.56
N LEU A 130 9.39 1.32 14.67
CA LEU A 130 9.15 2.64 14.09
C LEU A 130 8.72 3.67 15.15
N THR A 131 7.91 3.26 16.11
CA THR A 131 7.49 4.10 17.23
C THR A 131 8.69 4.54 18.07
N ARG A 132 9.59 3.61 18.42
CA ARG A 132 10.83 3.93 19.15
C ARG A 132 11.76 4.80 18.31
N ALA A 133 12.05 4.41 17.08
CA ALA A 133 12.95 5.15 16.21
C ALA A 133 12.48 6.59 15.96
N ALA A 134 11.17 6.81 15.81
CA ALA A 134 10.61 8.15 15.68
C ALA A 134 10.74 8.96 16.98
N ALA A 135 10.59 8.32 18.15
CA ALA A 135 10.74 8.97 19.44
C ALA A 135 12.20 9.31 19.81
N ASP A 136 13.13 8.40 19.47
CA ASP A 136 14.56 8.59 19.72
C ASP A 136 15.13 9.77 18.92
N GLY A 137 14.71 9.95 17.66
CA GLY A 137 15.21 11.00 16.79
C GLY A 137 16.72 10.88 16.49
N GLY A 138 17.36 11.99 16.04
CA GLY A 138 18.81 12.02 15.77
C GLY A 138 19.24 11.18 14.55
N TRP A 139 18.34 10.91 13.63
CA TRP A 139 18.61 10.15 12.41
C TRP A 139 19.09 11.07 11.29
N ASP A 140 20.29 10.81 10.77
CA ASP A 140 20.85 11.50 9.60
C ASP A 140 20.22 10.99 8.30
N GLY A 141 19.72 9.75 8.31
CA GLY A 141 19.08 9.19 7.14
C GLY A 141 18.65 7.74 7.29
N GLY A 142 18.17 7.18 6.16
CA GLY A 142 17.77 5.79 6.04
C GLY A 142 17.93 5.28 4.63
N ARG A 143 18.03 3.99 4.47
CA ARG A 143 18.15 3.34 3.17
C ARG A 143 17.28 2.10 3.09
N ALA A 144 16.70 1.87 1.91
CA ALA A 144 15.93 0.69 1.64
C ALA A 144 16.32 0.07 0.30
N THR A 145 16.51 -1.24 0.29
CA THR A 145 16.70 -2.05 -0.91
C THR A 145 15.52 -3.01 -1.04
N ALA A 146 14.87 -3.02 -2.21
CA ALA A 146 13.82 -3.97 -2.53
C ALA A 146 14.02 -4.51 -3.95
N PHE A 147 14.81 -5.57 -4.07
CA PHE A 147 15.11 -6.27 -5.31
C PHE A 147 14.31 -7.55 -5.36
N ALA A 148 13.14 -7.48 -6.02
CA ALA A 148 12.25 -8.61 -6.24
C ALA A 148 12.46 -9.22 -7.63
N SER A 149 12.06 -10.48 -7.80
CA SER A 149 12.16 -11.24 -9.05
C SER A 149 10.80 -11.85 -9.38
N ILE A 150 9.80 -10.99 -9.74
CA ILE A 150 8.42 -11.43 -9.93
C ILE A 150 8.10 -11.88 -11.35
N PHE A 151 8.89 -11.49 -12.35
CA PHE A 151 8.60 -11.80 -13.77
C PHE A 151 9.10 -13.19 -14.20
N ARG A 152 9.07 -14.15 -13.28
CA ARG A 152 9.46 -15.54 -13.52
C ARG A 152 8.25 -16.43 -13.74
N PRO A 153 8.41 -17.52 -14.48
CA PRO A 153 7.38 -18.54 -14.59
C PRO A 153 6.90 -19.00 -13.20
N GLY A 154 5.58 -19.13 -13.04
CA GLY A 154 4.95 -19.57 -11.79
C GLY A 154 4.73 -18.49 -10.74
N ASN A 155 5.25 -17.27 -10.90
CA ASN A 155 4.93 -16.18 -9.98
C ASN A 155 3.55 -15.59 -10.30
N PRO A 156 2.62 -15.52 -9.32
CA PRO A 156 1.24 -15.08 -9.56
C PRO A 156 1.12 -13.61 -9.96
N TYR A 157 2.14 -12.80 -9.70
CA TYR A 157 2.17 -11.37 -10.04
C TYR A 157 2.88 -11.08 -11.37
N GLY A 158 3.59 -12.05 -11.94
CA GLY A 158 4.39 -11.89 -13.15
C GLY A 158 3.60 -11.50 -14.40
N GLY A 159 2.31 -11.81 -14.45
CA GLY A 159 1.39 -11.43 -15.52
C GLY A 159 0.77 -10.04 -15.39
N SER A 160 1.11 -9.26 -14.35
CA SER A 160 0.50 -7.94 -14.11
C SER A 160 1.02 -6.88 -15.09
N PRO A 161 0.17 -6.29 -15.97
CA PRO A 161 0.61 -5.30 -16.94
C PRO A 161 1.18 -4.03 -16.27
N TRP A 162 0.50 -3.50 -15.29
CA TRP A 162 0.92 -2.27 -14.61
C TRP A 162 2.26 -2.42 -13.88
N ARG A 163 2.54 -3.62 -13.31
CA ARG A 163 3.84 -3.89 -12.68
C ARG A 163 4.98 -3.92 -13.68
N ARG A 164 4.72 -4.39 -14.92
CA ARG A 164 5.71 -4.33 -16.00
C ARG A 164 5.96 -2.90 -16.45
N GLU A 165 4.91 -2.10 -16.56
CA GLU A 165 4.97 -0.71 -17.01
C GLU A 165 5.59 0.22 -15.96
N ARG A 166 5.12 0.14 -14.71
CA ARG A 166 5.49 1.06 -13.63
C ARG A 166 6.70 0.59 -12.81
N GLY A 167 7.01 -0.71 -12.84
CA GLY A 167 8.19 -1.30 -12.21
C GLY A 167 8.24 -1.23 -10.70
N GLY A 168 9.47 -1.38 -10.16
CA GLY A 168 9.72 -1.44 -8.72
C GLY A 168 9.37 -0.15 -7.99
N LEU A 169 9.49 1.01 -8.64
CA LEU A 169 9.14 2.29 -8.01
C LEU A 169 7.70 2.27 -7.48
N TRP A 170 6.75 1.80 -8.26
CA TRP A 170 5.33 1.82 -7.90
C TRP A 170 4.86 0.58 -7.15
N ASP A 171 5.54 -0.56 -7.25
CA ASP A 171 5.11 -1.76 -6.52
C ASP A 171 5.79 -1.92 -5.15
N VAL A 172 7.12 -1.79 -5.08
CA VAL A 172 7.86 -1.97 -3.82
C VAL A 172 8.29 -0.65 -3.16
N GLY A 173 8.32 0.45 -3.91
CA GLY A 173 8.58 1.79 -3.37
C GLY A 173 7.61 2.22 -2.27
N PRO A 174 6.29 1.99 -2.38
CA PRO A 174 5.33 2.29 -1.32
C PRO A 174 5.67 1.63 0.02
N HIS A 175 6.15 0.38 0.01
CA HIS A 175 6.56 -0.32 1.23
C HIS A 175 7.79 0.31 1.87
N ALA A 176 8.79 0.72 1.09
CA ALA A 176 9.97 1.41 1.58
C ALA A 176 9.60 2.78 2.18
N LEU A 177 8.80 3.57 1.45
CA LEU A 177 8.33 4.87 1.93
C LEU A 177 7.50 4.76 3.21
N SER A 178 6.65 3.73 3.32
CA SER A 178 5.82 3.53 4.51
C SER A 178 6.63 3.30 5.78
N VAL A 179 7.88 2.88 5.65
CA VAL A 179 8.81 2.66 6.77
C VAL A 179 9.69 3.89 7.02
N LEU A 180 10.18 4.55 5.98
CA LEU A 180 11.09 5.71 6.13
C LEU A 180 10.38 6.96 6.63
N LEU A 181 9.18 7.26 6.11
CA LEU A 181 8.45 8.50 6.42
C LEU A 181 8.12 8.71 7.91
N PRO A 182 7.69 7.68 8.67
CA PRO A 182 7.39 7.84 10.10
C PRO A 182 8.59 8.25 10.95
N VAL A 183 9.81 7.92 10.52
CA VAL A 183 11.05 8.17 11.26
C VAL A 183 11.75 9.45 10.78
N LEU A 184 11.86 9.63 9.45
CA LEU A 184 12.61 10.75 8.88
C LEU A 184 11.75 11.99 8.62
N GLY A 185 10.41 11.83 8.67
CA GLY A 185 9.46 12.90 8.43
C GLY A 185 9.19 13.18 6.94
N PRO A 186 8.47 14.28 6.63
CA PRO A 186 8.04 14.61 5.27
C PRO A 186 9.21 14.86 4.31
N VAL A 187 9.02 14.46 3.05
CA VAL A 187 10.00 14.68 1.98
C VAL A 187 9.83 16.08 1.38
N ALA A 188 10.94 16.81 1.26
CA ALA A 188 10.99 18.12 0.61
C ALA A 188 11.32 18.00 -0.89
N GLU A 189 12.24 17.10 -1.26
CA GLU A 189 12.73 16.96 -2.63
C GLU A 189 13.07 15.51 -2.95
N VAL A 190 12.89 15.16 -4.22
CA VAL A 190 13.14 13.83 -4.76
C VAL A 190 14.03 13.93 -5.99
N THR A 191 15.12 13.17 -6.00
CA THR A 191 15.94 12.92 -7.18
C THR A 191 15.93 11.44 -7.50
N ALA A 192 15.64 11.08 -8.74
CA ALA A 192 15.57 9.67 -9.12
C ALA A 192 16.20 9.42 -10.50
N VAL A 193 16.84 8.25 -10.62
CA VAL A 193 17.42 7.76 -11.87
C VAL A 193 16.92 6.34 -12.15
N GLY A 194 16.75 6.04 -13.43
CA GLY A 194 16.46 4.70 -13.90
C GLY A 194 17.74 3.88 -14.11
N GLY A 195 17.64 2.57 -13.90
CA GLY A 195 18.70 1.63 -14.18
C GLY A 195 18.24 0.49 -15.07
N PRO A 196 19.15 -0.46 -15.40
CA PRO A 196 18.79 -1.66 -16.15
C PRO A 196 17.67 -2.44 -15.46
N ARG A 197 16.88 -3.18 -16.27
CA ARG A 197 15.82 -4.08 -15.79
C ARG A 197 14.75 -3.36 -14.95
N GLY A 198 14.43 -2.12 -15.34
CA GLY A 198 13.42 -1.31 -14.65
C GLY A 198 13.80 -0.93 -13.21
N ALA A 199 15.10 -0.97 -12.87
CA ALA A 199 15.57 -0.50 -11.59
C ALA A 199 15.31 1.02 -11.43
N ALA A 200 14.95 1.42 -10.22
CA ALA A 200 14.84 2.82 -9.82
C ALA A 200 15.72 3.06 -8.59
N HIS A 201 16.54 4.09 -8.68
CA HIS A 201 17.31 4.60 -7.55
C HIS A 201 16.79 5.98 -7.20
N VAL A 202 16.42 6.19 -5.94
CA VAL A 202 15.75 7.40 -5.48
C VAL A 202 16.51 7.97 -4.29
N LEU A 203 16.76 9.27 -4.33
CA LEU A 203 17.27 10.07 -3.24
C LEU A 203 16.14 10.96 -2.73
N LEU A 204 15.86 10.90 -1.44
CA LEU A 204 14.84 11.67 -0.76
C LEU A 204 15.53 12.66 0.18
N ARG A 205 15.29 13.97 0.03
CA ARG A 205 15.68 14.96 1.02
C ARG A 205 14.47 15.29 1.89
N HIS A 206 14.55 14.93 3.17
CA HIS A 206 13.50 15.20 4.14
C HIS A 206 13.57 16.64 4.66
N ARG A 207 12.44 17.17 5.13
CA ARG A 207 12.38 18.52 5.72
C ARG A 207 13.22 18.65 7.00
N SER A 208 13.46 17.56 7.70
CA SER A 208 14.38 17.46 8.84
C SER A 208 15.86 17.66 8.47
N GLY A 209 16.20 17.58 7.18
CA GLY A 209 17.57 17.52 6.67
C GLY A 209 18.09 16.10 6.46
N ALA A 210 17.43 15.10 7.01
CA ALA A 210 17.79 13.70 6.81
C ALA A 210 17.68 13.28 5.34
N VAL A 211 18.45 12.26 4.94
CA VAL A 211 18.50 11.77 3.57
C VAL A 211 18.05 10.31 3.49
N GLY A 212 17.00 10.04 2.72
CA GLY A 212 16.54 8.70 2.40
C GLY A 212 17.07 8.21 1.05
N THR A 213 17.43 6.94 0.93
CA THR A 213 17.81 6.33 -0.35
C THR A 213 17.04 5.04 -0.60
N LEU A 214 16.53 4.88 -1.84
CA LEU A 214 15.83 3.68 -2.26
C LEU A 214 16.52 3.06 -3.48
N ALA A 215 16.67 1.72 -3.47
CA ALA A 215 17.10 0.93 -4.62
C ALA A 215 16.06 -0.16 -4.89
N LEU A 216 15.33 -0.06 -6.01
CA LEU A 216 14.09 -0.79 -6.25
C LEU A 216 14.10 -1.48 -7.61
N THR A 217 13.69 -2.75 -7.69
CA THR A 217 13.36 -3.42 -8.95
C THR A 217 12.44 -4.62 -8.73
N LEU A 218 11.65 -4.97 -9.74
CA LEU A 218 10.84 -6.20 -9.78
C LEU A 218 11.46 -7.31 -10.63
N ASP A 219 12.54 -6.99 -11.36
CA ASP A 219 13.18 -7.89 -12.31
C ASP A 219 14.64 -8.20 -11.92
N ALA A 220 14.89 -8.35 -10.64
CA ALA A 220 16.22 -8.77 -10.17
C ALA A 220 16.57 -10.18 -10.67
N ARG A 221 17.86 -10.42 -10.96
CA ARG A 221 18.34 -11.79 -11.14
C ARG A 221 18.19 -12.56 -9.83
N PRO A 222 18.01 -13.91 -9.84
CA PRO A 222 17.81 -14.68 -8.61
C PRO A 222 18.83 -14.43 -7.52
N ALA A 223 20.08 -14.46 -7.89
CA ALA A 223 21.20 -14.26 -6.97
C ALA A 223 21.31 -12.81 -6.44
N ALA A 224 20.52 -11.88 -6.99
CA ALA A 224 20.50 -10.47 -6.59
C ALA A 224 19.20 -10.07 -5.87
N VAL A 225 18.33 -11.03 -5.56
CA VAL A 225 17.13 -10.75 -4.73
C VAL A 225 17.61 -10.33 -3.34
N ALA A 226 17.15 -9.14 -2.89
CA ALA A 226 17.56 -8.56 -1.62
C ALA A 226 16.47 -7.65 -1.06
N HIS A 227 16.29 -7.70 0.26
CA HIS A 227 15.40 -6.79 0.98
C HIS A 227 16.13 -6.33 2.24
N SER A 228 16.28 -5.01 2.38
CA SER A 228 16.84 -4.40 3.59
C SER A 228 16.21 -3.02 3.80
N CYS A 229 16.13 -2.61 5.06
CA CYS A 229 15.80 -1.25 5.44
C CYS A 229 16.49 -0.94 6.75
N ASP A 230 17.23 0.14 6.82
CA ASP A 230 17.91 0.59 8.03
C ASP A 230 17.95 2.12 8.11
N PHE A 231 18.11 2.62 9.33
CA PHE A 231 18.36 4.01 9.67
C PHE A 231 19.77 4.18 10.21
N TYR A 232 20.36 5.35 10.05
CA TYR A 232 21.67 5.70 10.58
C TYR A 232 21.68 7.13 11.10
N GLY A 233 22.43 7.38 12.16
CA GLY A 233 22.54 8.67 12.82
C GLY A 233 23.29 8.58 14.14
N GLU A 234 22.99 9.43 15.10
CA GLU A 234 23.63 9.49 16.42
C GLU A 234 23.55 8.15 17.18
N GLN A 235 22.47 7.39 16.95
CA GLN A 235 22.24 6.08 17.56
C GLN A 235 23.02 4.92 16.87
N GLY A 236 23.84 5.23 15.87
CA GLY A 236 24.51 4.26 15.04
C GLY A 236 23.64 3.78 13.89
N VAL A 237 23.64 2.48 13.61
CA VAL A 237 22.81 1.87 12.54
C VAL A 237 21.74 0.97 13.17
N ALA A 238 20.49 1.20 12.83
CA ALA A 238 19.36 0.43 13.30
C ALA A 238 18.61 -0.23 12.11
N ALA A 239 18.68 -1.56 12.02
CA ALA A 239 17.95 -2.30 11.00
C ALA A 239 16.48 -2.49 11.39
N VAL A 240 15.59 -2.27 10.42
CA VAL A 240 14.17 -2.55 10.59
C VAL A 240 13.96 -4.06 10.67
N PRO A 241 13.30 -4.59 11.71
CA PRO A 241 13.13 -6.02 11.89
C PRO A 241 12.27 -6.64 10.78
N ASP A 242 12.41 -7.94 10.59
CA ASP A 242 11.48 -8.69 9.76
C ASP A 242 10.08 -8.67 10.36
N ALA A 243 9.09 -8.67 9.47
CA ALA A 243 7.69 -8.63 9.90
C ALA A 243 7.31 -9.87 10.74
N GLY A 244 7.85 -11.04 10.41
CA GLY A 244 7.62 -12.29 11.15
C GLY A 244 6.17 -12.81 11.07
N ILE A 245 5.33 -12.22 10.22
CA ILE A 245 3.91 -12.58 10.05
C ILE A 245 3.58 -12.80 8.56
N SER A 246 2.58 -13.62 8.30
CA SER A 246 2.06 -13.82 6.95
C SER A 246 1.29 -12.61 6.45
N PRO A 247 1.10 -12.46 5.12
CA PRO A 247 0.23 -11.42 4.57
C PRO A 247 -1.22 -11.48 5.07
N VAL A 248 -1.73 -12.68 5.38
CA VAL A 248 -3.09 -12.88 5.93
C VAL A 248 -3.16 -12.31 7.35
N GLU A 249 -2.21 -12.62 8.22
CA GLU A 249 -2.14 -12.05 9.59
C GLU A 249 -1.98 -10.54 9.56
N ALA A 250 -1.15 -10.01 8.65
CA ALA A 250 -1.01 -8.57 8.48
C ALA A 250 -2.32 -7.91 8.01
N PHE A 251 -3.08 -8.57 7.11
CA PHE A 251 -4.37 -8.02 6.65
C PHE A 251 -5.45 -8.13 7.73
N THR A 252 -5.43 -9.17 8.56
CA THR A 252 -6.28 -9.28 9.75
C THR A 252 -6.02 -8.10 10.71
N ALA A 253 -4.75 -7.80 11.00
CA ALA A 253 -4.40 -6.64 11.81
C ALA A 253 -4.84 -5.30 11.16
N ALA A 254 -4.74 -5.17 9.83
CA ALA A 254 -5.24 -3.99 9.13
C ALA A 254 -6.77 -3.86 9.24
N THR A 255 -7.49 -4.98 9.19
CA THR A 255 -8.94 -5.03 9.42
C THR A 255 -9.29 -4.57 10.84
N ASP A 256 -8.58 -5.05 11.86
CA ASP A 256 -8.73 -4.58 13.26
C ASP A 256 -8.54 -3.06 13.38
N ARG A 257 -7.53 -2.51 12.70
CA ARG A 257 -7.27 -1.05 12.70
C ARG A 257 -8.43 -0.27 12.07
N LEU A 258 -8.98 -0.76 10.94
CA LEU A 258 -10.14 -0.13 10.31
C LEU A 258 -11.38 -0.20 11.22
N LEU A 259 -11.68 -1.37 11.79
CA LEU A 259 -12.81 -1.56 12.70
C LEU A 259 -12.71 -0.64 13.93
N ARG A 260 -11.51 -0.51 14.50
CA ARG A 260 -11.27 0.42 15.61
C ARG A 260 -11.47 1.87 15.18
N ALA A 261 -10.88 2.28 14.05
CA ALA A 261 -11.02 3.64 13.54
C ALA A 261 -12.49 4.01 13.27
N ALA A 262 -13.26 3.10 12.68
CA ALA A 262 -14.69 3.31 12.44
C ALA A 262 -15.51 3.46 13.72
N ARG A 263 -15.14 2.73 14.79
CA ARG A 263 -15.84 2.80 16.10
C ARG A 263 -15.46 4.03 16.92
N THR A 264 -14.21 4.44 16.87
CA THR A 264 -13.68 5.50 17.77
C THR A 264 -13.59 6.87 17.11
N GLY A 265 -13.68 6.96 15.79
CA GLY A 265 -13.39 8.17 15.03
C GLY A 265 -11.90 8.54 15.00
N THR A 266 -11.01 7.72 15.61
CA THR A 266 -9.57 7.97 15.63
C THR A 266 -8.92 7.21 14.47
N GLY A 267 -8.39 7.94 13.48
CA GLY A 267 -7.72 7.36 12.32
C GLY A 267 -6.47 6.55 12.68
N TYR A 268 -6.07 5.66 11.79
CA TYR A 268 -4.80 4.92 11.87
C TYR A 268 -3.74 5.62 11.00
N PRO A 269 -2.44 5.63 11.39
CA PRO A 269 -1.41 6.37 10.65
C PRO A 269 -1.21 5.96 9.18
N CYS A 270 -1.62 4.75 8.79
CA CYS A 270 -1.61 4.30 7.40
C CYS A 270 -2.99 4.48 6.73
N ASP A 271 -3.59 5.65 6.83
CA ASP A 271 -4.86 6.03 6.19
C ASP A 271 -4.66 6.52 4.74
N VAL A 272 -5.73 7.02 4.12
CA VAL A 272 -5.68 7.58 2.76
C VAL A 272 -4.84 8.86 2.68
N ARG A 273 -4.72 9.65 3.75
CA ARG A 273 -3.84 10.83 3.80
C ARG A 273 -2.39 10.42 3.66
N PHE A 274 -1.96 9.41 4.43
CA PHE A 274 -0.62 8.83 4.31
C PHE A 274 -0.42 8.16 2.94
N GLY A 275 -1.43 7.45 2.44
CA GLY A 275 -1.42 6.86 1.09
C GLY A 275 -1.21 7.91 0.00
N ARG A 276 -1.86 9.07 0.11
CA ARG A 276 -1.69 10.23 -0.78
C ARG A 276 -0.28 10.82 -0.72
N GLU A 277 0.30 10.96 0.47
CA GLU A 277 1.69 11.43 0.64
C GLU A 277 2.67 10.49 -0.08
N VAL A 278 2.50 9.19 0.07
CA VAL A 278 3.30 8.19 -0.64
C VAL A 278 3.16 8.34 -2.15
N VAL A 279 1.94 8.50 -2.67
CA VAL A 279 1.69 8.71 -4.11
C VAL A 279 2.40 9.97 -4.62
N ALA A 280 2.35 11.08 -3.90
CA ALA A 280 3.02 12.32 -4.28
C ALA A 280 4.54 12.16 -4.42
N ILE A 281 5.16 11.40 -3.52
CA ILE A 281 6.60 11.10 -3.60
C ILE A 281 6.92 10.20 -4.79
N LEU A 282 6.11 9.18 -5.06
CA LEU A 282 6.29 8.30 -6.22
C LEU A 282 6.13 9.05 -7.55
N GLU A 283 5.15 9.94 -7.64
CA GLU A 283 4.91 10.77 -8.80
C GLU A 283 6.07 11.77 -9.03
N ALA A 284 6.59 12.37 -7.94
CA ALA A 284 7.77 13.22 -8.00
C ALA A 284 9.03 12.44 -8.45
N ALA A 285 9.20 11.19 -8.00
CA ALA A 285 10.29 10.33 -8.43
C ALA A 285 10.19 9.96 -9.92
N ASP A 286 8.99 9.66 -10.42
CA ASP A 286 8.76 9.43 -11.84
C ASP A 286 9.03 10.68 -12.69
N ALA A 287 8.58 11.84 -12.22
CA ALA A 287 8.86 13.11 -12.87
C ALA A 287 10.37 13.42 -12.87
N SER A 288 11.07 13.19 -11.77
CA SER A 288 12.51 13.36 -11.66
C SER A 288 13.27 12.49 -12.67
N ARG A 289 12.90 11.21 -12.80
CA ARG A 289 13.51 10.30 -13.79
C ARG A 289 13.32 10.77 -15.23
N ARG A 290 12.13 11.30 -15.56
CA ARG A 290 11.83 11.79 -16.92
C ARG A 290 12.52 13.11 -17.23
N LEU A 291 12.62 14.00 -16.26
CA LEU A 291 13.13 15.36 -16.43
C LEU A 291 14.65 15.47 -16.18
N GLY A 292 15.28 14.45 -15.58
CA GLY A 292 16.69 14.46 -15.22
C GLY A 292 17.05 15.52 -14.16
N ARG A 293 16.10 15.89 -13.30
CA ARG A 293 16.30 16.91 -12.25
C ARG A 293 15.53 16.59 -10.97
N THR A 294 15.91 17.25 -9.89
CA THR A 294 15.17 17.18 -8.62
C THR A 294 13.77 17.78 -8.76
N VAL A 295 12.79 17.15 -8.11
CA VAL A 295 11.36 17.54 -8.10
C VAL A 295 10.84 17.52 -6.67
N ALA A 296 10.06 18.52 -6.28
CA ALA A 296 9.35 18.53 -5.01
C ALA A 296 8.02 17.74 -5.14
N PRO A 297 7.66 16.88 -4.17
CA PRO A 297 6.31 16.28 -4.09
C PRO A 297 5.24 17.38 -3.91
N ARG A 298 4.08 17.21 -4.54
CA ARG A 298 2.97 18.18 -4.52
C ARG A 298 1.80 17.70 -3.68
#